data_c1ff3568e727c8fb9e05eedd862e9af2
#
_entry.id   c1ff3568e727c8fb9e05eedd862e9af2
#
_cell.length_a   1.000
_cell.length_b   1.000
_cell.length_c   1.000
_cell.angle_alpha   90.00
_cell.angle_beta   90.00
_cell.angle_gamma   90.00
#
_symmetry.space_group_name_H-M   'P 1'
#
loop_
_entity.id
_entity.type
_entity.pdbx_description
1 polymer ?
#
loop_
_entity_poly.entity_id
_entity_poly.type
_entity_poly.pdbx_seq_one_letter_code
_entity_poly.pdbx_strand_id
1 'polypeptide(L)'
;MSGNHPGLSNNFSRSGEKFSWSKDNLRSIKNILSKYPKGREQSAVMPLLYLAQEQNNNWISIECIETIAETLNMPKIRVTEVASFYSMYNTRPVGENLVQICRTSPCWLRGSNKITKTICKETKCEINDTSDDKKFTVVEVECLGACSNGPMIQINNDFFEDLDEESTKKIIDNIKDGKPNVIGSQKGRRSSENA
;
A
#
# COMPACT_ATOMS: atom_id res chain seq x y z
N MET A 1 5.37 -16.83 6.47
CA MET A 1 4.98 -15.78 5.49
C MET A 1 5.56 -16.18 4.16
N SER A 2 4.73 -16.33 3.13
CA SER A 2 5.19 -16.80 1.82
C SER A 2 6.06 -15.73 1.16
N GLY A 3 7.13 -16.16 0.45
CA GLY A 3 8.07 -15.26 -0.22
C GLY A 3 7.50 -14.41 -1.37
N ASN A 4 6.18 -14.37 -1.50
CA ASN A 4 5.47 -13.65 -2.55
C ASN A 4 4.87 -12.30 -2.11
N HIS A 5 4.96 -11.91 -0.83
CA HIS A 5 4.48 -10.58 -0.41
C HIS A 5 5.33 -9.48 -1.07
N PRO A 6 4.74 -8.51 -1.80
CA PRO A 6 5.50 -7.53 -2.59
C PRO A 6 6.40 -6.62 -1.74
N GLY A 7 6.01 -6.31 -0.51
CA GLY A 7 6.78 -5.49 0.42
C GLY A 7 7.71 -6.26 1.36
N LEU A 8 7.81 -7.60 1.23
CA LEU A 8 8.72 -8.44 2.03
C LEU A 8 9.79 -9.13 1.16
N SER A 9 9.94 -8.70 -0.07
CA SER A 9 10.93 -9.25 -1.00
C SER A 9 12.20 -8.42 -0.95
N ASN A 10 13.34 -9.10 -0.74
CA ASN A 10 14.65 -8.48 -0.92
C ASN A 10 15.06 -8.36 -2.40
N ASN A 11 14.23 -8.85 -3.32
CA ASN A 11 14.47 -8.80 -4.76
C ASN A 11 13.74 -7.58 -5.34
N PHE A 12 14.49 -6.51 -5.56
CA PHE A 12 13.98 -5.32 -6.23
C PHE A 12 13.90 -5.57 -7.74
N SER A 13 12.75 -5.25 -8.32
CA SER A 13 12.56 -5.30 -9.77
C SER A 13 13.07 -4.03 -10.44
N ARG A 14 13.47 -4.15 -11.71
CA ARG A 14 13.73 -3.01 -12.59
C ARG A 14 12.47 -2.67 -13.38
N SER A 15 12.22 -1.38 -13.57
CA SER A 15 11.18 -0.92 -14.50
C SER A 15 11.66 -0.98 -15.96
N GLY A 16 12.98 -0.93 -16.16
CA GLY A 16 13.59 -0.81 -17.49
C GLY A 16 13.59 0.60 -18.06
N GLU A 17 12.89 1.53 -17.42
CA GLU A 17 12.81 2.94 -17.80
C GLU A 17 13.40 3.83 -16.70
N LYS A 18 14.05 4.92 -17.11
CA LYS A 18 14.59 5.89 -16.15
C LYS A 18 13.45 6.56 -15.39
N PHE A 19 13.47 6.44 -14.06
CA PHE A 19 12.54 7.18 -13.22
C PHE A 19 12.99 8.64 -13.09
N SER A 20 12.04 9.57 -13.15
CA SER A 20 12.27 10.99 -12.91
C SER A 20 11.06 11.58 -12.19
N TRP A 21 11.29 12.49 -11.26
CA TRP A 21 10.23 13.15 -10.51
C TRP A 21 9.30 13.98 -11.42
N SER A 22 8.01 13.85 -11.21
CA SER A 22 7.02 14.74 -11.80
C SER A 22 7.20 16.19 -11.28
N LYS A 23 6.68 17.17 -12.00
CA LYS A 23 6.74 18.58 -11.58
C LYS A 23 6.09 18.81 -10.21
N ASP A 24 5.00 18.11 -9.93
CA ASP A 24 4.28 18.25 -8.67
C ASP A 24 5.04 17.58 -7.52
N ASN A 25 5.65 16.42 -7.77
CA ASN A 25 6.50 15.76 -6.79
C ASN A 25 7.77 16.57 -6.50
N LEU A 26 8.35 17.26 -7.48
CA LEU A 26 9.47 18.18 -7.22
C LEU A 26 9.08 19.32 -6.27
N ARG A 27 7.84 19.85 -6.34
CA ARG A 27 7.32 20.83 -5.39
C ARG A 27 7.14 20.22 -4.00
N SER A 28 6.55 19.03 -3.93
CA SER A 28 6.34 18.27 -2.68
C SER A 28 7.68 17.96 -2.01
N ILE A 29 8.69 17.53 -2.76
CA ILE A 29 10.04 17.26 -2.26
C ILE A 29 10.66 18.49 -1.61
N LYS A 30 10.59 19.66 -2.26
CA LYS A 30 11.08 20.91 -1.67
C LYS A 30 10.44 21.21 -0.32
N ASN A 31 9.11 21.04 -0.22
CA ASN A 31 8.37 21.22 1.01
C ASN A 31 8.74 20.17 2.07
N ILE A 32 8.94 18.92 1.67
CA ILE A 32 9.38 17.85 2.59
C ILE A 32 10.77 18.18 3.14
N LEU A 33 11.74 18.50 2.28
CA LEU A 33 13.12 18.78 2.68
C LEU A 33 13.21 20.00 3.60
N SER A 34 12.36 21.01 3.43
CA SER A 34 12.33 22.21 4.29
C SER A 34 11.92 21.91 5.73
N LYS A 35 11.34 20.74 6.03
CA LYS A 35 10.97 20.32 7.39
C LYS A 35 12.13 19.75 8.18
N TYR A 36 13.24 19.43 7.53
CA TYR A 36 14.43 18.85 8.15
C TYR A 36 15.51 19.91 8.39
N PRO A 37 16.28 19.82 9.48
CA PRO A 37 17.40 20.70 9.72
C PRO A 37 18.44 20.60 8.60
N LYS A 38 19.13 21.70 8.31
CA LYS A 38 20.21 21.73 7.31
C LYS A 38 21.27 20.66 7.60
N GLY A 39 21.62 19.87 6.59
CA GLY A 39 22.53 18.74 6.70
C GLY A 39 21.88 17.45 7.21
N ARG A 40 20.55 17.42 7.40
CA ARG A 40 19.77 16.23 7.80
C ARG A 40 18.72 15.84 6.76
N GLU A 41 18.84 16.30 5.54
CA GLU A 41 17.92 16.07 4.44
C GLU A 41 17.77 14.57 4.11
N GLN A 42 18.79 13.76 4.41
CA GLN A 42 18.75 12.28 4.25
C GLN A 42 17.64 11.62 5.08
N SER A 43 17.18 12.25 6.17
CA SER A 43 16.05 11.77 6.96
C SER A 43 14.71 11.79 6.20
N ALA A 44 14.65 12.48 5.06
CA ALA A 44 13.47 12.49 4.18
C ALA A 44 13.33 11.23 3.30
N VAL A 45 14.16 10.20 3.48
CA VAL A 45 14.12 8.98 2.65
C VAL A 45 12.73 8.31 2.63
N MET A 46 12.08 8.19 3.78
CA MET A 46 10.75 7.56 3.85
C MET A 46 9.67 8.34 3.07
N PRO A 47 9.47 9.64 3.29
CA PRO A 47 8.48 10.37 2.50
C PRO A 47 8.83 10.43 1.00
N LEU A 48 10.10 10.38 0.60
CA LEU A 48 10.44 10.29 -0.81
C LEU A 48 10.14 8.89 -1.39
N LEU A 49 10.32 7.82 -0.61
CA LEU A 49 9.90 6.47 -1.01
C LEU A 49 8.39 6.41 -1.26
N TYR A 50 7.57 7.04 -0.39
CA TYR A 50 6.13 7.14 -0.63
C TYR A 50 5.79 7.86 -1.93
N LEU A 51 6.36 9.04 -2.17
CA LEU A 51 6.13 9.79 -3.41
C LEU A 51 6.57 9.00 -4.66
N ALA A 52 7.68 8.28 -4.57
CA ALA A 52 8.16 7.45 -5.67
C ALA A 52 7.21 6.26 -5.92
N GLN A 53 6.77 5.59 -4.87
CA GLN A 53 5.84 4.47 -4.96
C GLN A 53 4.51 4.89 -5.60
N GLU A 54 3.92 6.00 -5.15
CA GLU A 54 2.69 6.55 -5.74
C GLU A 54 2.87 6.90 -7.22
N GLN A 55 3.98 7.55 -7.57
CA GLN A 55 4.25 7.94 -8.95
C GLN A 55 4.55 6.73 -9.86
N ASN A 56 5.10 5.66 -9.31
CA ASN A 56 5.51 4.45 -10.05
C ASN A 56 4.48 3.32 -9.91
N ASN A 57 3.20 3.63 -9.98
CA ASN A 57 2.11 2.64 -9.96
C ASN A 57 2.15 1.72 -8.72
N ASN A 58 2.30 2.29 -7.55
CA ASN A 58 2.29 1.63 -6.24
C ASN A 58 3.46 0.65 -5.98
N TRP A 59 4.60 0.79 -6.67
CA TRP A 59 5.78 0.00 -6.37
C TRP A 59 7.09 0.78 -6.55
N ILE A 60 8.17 0.29 -5.94
CA ILE A 60 9.49 0.91 -5.96
C ILE A 60 10.43 0.10 -6.82
N SER A 61 10.84 0.66 -7.96
CA SER A 61 11.85 0.07 -8.82
C SER A 61 13.28 0.43 -8.38
N ILE A 62 14.26 -0.25 -8.94
CA ILE A 62 15.69 0.11 -8.73
C ILE A 62 15.94 1.55 -9.19
N GLU A 63 15.32 1.97 -10.27
CA GLU A 63 15.44 3.32 -10.82
C GLU A 63 14.83 4.38 -9.88
N CYS A 64 13.76 4.06 -9.16
CA CYS A 64 13.22 4.91 -8.08
C CYS A 64 14.26 5.09 -6.96
N ILE A 65 14.88 4.00 -6.50
CA ILE A 65 15.93 4.03 -5.46
C ILE A 65 17.11 4.91 -5.92
N GLU A 66 17.54 4.77 -7.17
CA GLU A 66 18.63 5.56 -7.73
C GLU A 66 18.30 7.05 -7.71
N THR A 67 17.12 7.43 -8.18
CA THR A 67 16.67 8.84 -8.19
C THR A 67 16.51 9.42 -6.78
N ILE A 68 16.01 8.64 -5.82
CA ILE A 68 15.92 9.07 -4.42
C ILE A 68 17.32 9.29 -3.83
N ALA A 69 18.24 8.36 -4.08
CA ALA A 69 19.63 8.46 -3.61
C ALA A 69 20.32 9.72 -4.14
N GLU A 70 20.16 10.01 -5.44
CA GLU A 70 20.66 11.23 -6.06
C GLU A 70 20.01 12.48 -5.44
N THR A 71 18.70 12.49 -5.26
CA THR A 71 17.94 13.62 -4.69
C THR A 71 18.39 13.97 -3.25
N LEU A 72 18.71 12.94 -2.45
CA LEU A 72 19.13 13.10 -1.05
C LEU A 72 20.66 13.13 -0.86
N ASN A 73 21.42 13.04 -1.93
CA ASN A 73 22.87 12.92 -1.89
C ASN A 73 23.35 11.85 -0.89
N MET A 74 22.81 10.62 -1.03
CA MET A 74 23.14 9.49 -0.15
C MET A 74 23.42 8.22 -0.96
N PRO A 75 24.17 7.25 -0.41
CA PRO A 75 24.42 5.98 -1.08
C PRO A 75 23.11 5.21 -1.33
N LYS A 76 22.97 4.60 -2.52
CA LYS A 76 21.81 3.78 -2.91
C LYS A 76 21.48 2.70 -1.89
N ILE A 77 22.51 2.07 -1.30
CA ILE A 77 22.34 1.03 -0.29
C ILE A 77 21.50 1.52 0.90
N ARG A 78 21.66 2.78 1.32
CA ARG A 78 20.88 3.34 2.43
C ARG A 78 19.41 3.52 2.10
N VAL A 79 19.09 3.89 0.87
CA VAL A 79 17.69 3.92 0.40
C VAL A 79 17.12 2.49 0.32
N THR A 80 17.92 1.54 -0.19
CA THR A 80 17.56 0.12 -0.29
C THR A 80 17.28 -0.48 1.09
N GLU A 81 18.11 -0.20 2.09
CA GLU A 81 17.93 -0.66 3.47
C GLU A 81 16.54 -0.24 4.01
N VAL A 82 16.16 1.02 3.83
CA VAL A 82 14.85 1.51 4.29
C VAL A 82 13.72 0.86 3.51
N ALA A 83 13.82 0.81 2.17
CA ALA A 83 12.78 0.23 1.32
C ALA A 83 12.57 -1.28 1.59
N SER A 84 13.64 -2.03 1.92
CA SER A 84 13.54 -3.46 2.24
C SER A 84 13.09 -3.75 3.67
N PHE A 85 13.34 -2.82 4.60
CA PHE A 85 12.97 -2.99 6.00
C PHE A 85 11.46 -2.80 6.24
N TYR A 86 10.85 -1.84 5.57
CA TYR A 86 9.44 -1.50 5.78
C TYR A 86 8.54 -2.20 4.74
N SER A 87 7.67 -3.10 5.19
CA SER A 87 6.79 -3.92 4.34
C SER A 87 5.75 -3.13 3.53
N MET A 88 5.50 -1.85 3.86
CA MET A 88 4.62 -1.00 3.08
C MET A 88 5.24 -0.53 1.75
N TYR A 89 6.53 -0.73 1.54
CA TYR A 89 7.17 -0.45 0.25
C TYR A 89 7.18 -1.70 -0.61
N ASN A 90 6.45 -1.66 -1.71
CA ASN A 90 6.37 -2.75 -2.67
C ASN A 90 7.60 -2.74 -3.57
N THR A 91 8.44 -3.74 -3.49
CA THR A 91 9.71 -3.83 -4.26
C THR A 91 9.55 -4.51 -5.61
N ARG A 92 8.32 -4.88 -5.95
CA ARG A 92 7.91 -5.50 -7.21
C ARG A 92 6.62 -4.87 -7.70
N PRO A 93 6.33 -4.96 -9.02
CA PRO A 93 5.06 -4.50 -9.56
C PRO A 93 3.86 -5.13 -8.83
N VAL A 94 2.86 -4.31 -8.57
CA VAL A 94 1.57 -4.70 -8.00
C VAL A 94 0.44 -4.29 -8.95
N GLY A 95 -0.77 -4.79 -8.73
CA GLY A 95 -1.95 -4.37 -9.47
C GLY A 95 -2.35 -2.93 -9.17
N GLU A 96 -3.22 -2.37 -9.99
CA GLU A 96 -3.77 -1.02 -9.82
C GLU A 96 -4.36 -0.80 -8.41
N ASN A 97 -4.96 -1.85 -7.85
CA ASN A 97 -5.56 -1.85 -6.52
C ASN A 97 -4.84 -2.86 -5.63
N LEU A 98 -4.00 -2.37 -4.74
CA LEU A 98 -3.37 -3.17 -3.70
C LEU A 98 -4.34 -3.33 -2.53
N VAL A 99 -4.90 -4.52 -2.38
CA VAL A 99 -5.84 -4.87 -1.31
C VAL A 99 -5.07 -5.50 -0.16
N GLN A 100 -4.97 -4.79 0.95
CA GLN A 100 -4.27 -5.20 2.16
C GLN A 100 -5.29 -5.62 3.23
N ILE A 101 -5.27 -6.87 3.65
CA ILE A 101 -6.24 -7.45 4.57
C ILE A 101 -5.62 -7.58 5.96
N CYS A 102 -6.19 -6.88 6.94
CA CYS A 102 -5.75 -7.00 8.33
C CYS A 102 -6.08 -8.40 8.90
N ARG A 103 -5.05 -9.10 9.41
CA ARG A 103 -5.16 -10.48 9.95
C ARG A 103 -4.93 -10.57 11.45
N THR A 104 -4.74 -9.45 12.16
CA THR A 104 -4.51 -9.49 13.61
C THR A 104 -5.75 -9.81 14.41
N SER A 105 -5.56 -10.17 15.67
CA SER A 105 -6.59 -10.78 16.52
C SER A 105 -7.95 -10.09 16.51
N PRO A 106 -8.08 -8.75 16.61
CA PRO A 106 -9.39 -8.11 16.58
C PRO A 106 -10.15 -8.34 15.27
N CYS A 107 -9.47 -8.19 14.13
CA CYS A 107 -10.07 -8.42 12.81
C CYS A 107 -10.39 -9.90 12.60
N TRP A 108 -9.51 -10.80 13.05
CA TRP A 108 -9.73 -12.24 12.96
C TRP A 108 -10.94 -12.68 13.77
N LEU A 109 -11.07 -12.24 15.03
CA LEU A 109 -12.23 -12.53 15.89
C LEU A 109 -13.53 -12.01 15.30
N ARG A 110 -13.48 -10.91 14.57
CA ARG A 110 -14.64 -10.29 13.90
C ARG A 110 -14.88 -10.82 12.48
N GLY A 111 -14.14 -11.84 12.03
CA GLY A 111 -14.42 -12.57 10.82
C GLY A 111 -13.60 -12.18 9.59
N SER A 112 -12.39 -11.61 9.73
CA SER A 112 -11.54 -11.26 8.57
C SER A 112 -11.29 -12.44 7.63
N ASN A 113 -11.33 -13.69 8.12
CA ASN A 113 -11.23 -14.87 7.26
C ASN A 113 -12.34 -14.97 6.20
N LYS A 114 -13.56 -14.49 6.52
CA LYS A 114 -14.67 -14.45 5.55
C LYS A 114 -14.41 -13.35 4.51
N ILE A 115 -13.92 -12.21 4.98
CA ILE A 115 -13.54 -11.09 4.11
C ILE A 115 -12.46 -11.52 3.12
N THR A 116 -11.39 -12.18 3.59
CA THR A 116 -10.33 -12.74 2.73
C THR A 116 -10.90 -13.65 1.65
N LYS A 117 -11.76 -14.62 2.03
CA LYS A 117 -12.38 -15.54 1.07
C LYS A 117 -13.22 -14.81 0.02
N THR A 118 -13.99 -13.80 0.45
CA THR A 118 -14.81 -12.99 -0.45
C THR A 118 -13.93 -12.21 -1.43
N ILE A 119 -12.87 -11.57 -0.96
CA ILE A 119 -11.93 -10.82 -1.80
C ILE A 119 -11.28 -11.76 -2.82
N CYS A 120 -10.68 -12.87 -2.39
CA CYS A 120 -10.02 -13.81 -3.31
C CYS A 120 -11.00 -14.34 -4.37
N LYS A 121 -12.23 -14.65 -3.99
CA LYS A 121 -13.28 -15.10 -4.92
C LYS A 121 -13.63 -14.03 -5.93
N GLU A 122 -13.90 -12.80 -5.47
CA GLU A 122 -14.37 -11.72 -6.35
C GLU A 122 -13.25 -11.16 -7.24
N THR A 123 -12.01 -11.10 -6.76
CA THR A 123 -10.86 -10.63 -7.54
C THR A 123 -10.23 -11.73 -8.41
N LYS A 124 -10.58 -13.00 -8.18
CA LYS A 124 -9.92 -14.19 -8.77
C LYS A 124 -8.40 -14.18 -8.54
N CYS A 125 -7.98 -13.69 -7.40
CA CYS A 125 -6.59 -13.52 -7.01
C CYS A 125 -6.34 -14.26 -5.70
N GLU A 126 -5.26 -15.02 -5.60
CA GLU A 126 -4.83 -15.65 -4.36
C GLU A 126 -4.09 -14.66 -3.45
N ILE A 127 -3.92 -15.03 -2.18
CA ILE A 127 -3.17 -14.21 -1.22
C ILE A 127 -1.71 -14.13 -1.66
N ASN A 128 -1.15 -12.92 -1.62
CA ASN A 128 0.21 -12.56 -2.06
C ASN A 128 0.43 -12.73 -3.57
N ASP A 129 -0.62 -12.64 -4.35
CA ASP A 129 -0.58 -12.72 -5.79
C ASP A 129 -1.26 -11.50 -6.45
N THR A 130 -1.10 -11.39 -7.75
CA THR A 130 -1.70 -10.35 -8.59
C THR A 130 -2.61 -11.01 -9.62
N SER A 131 -3.82 -10.49 -9.79
CA SER A 131 -4.78 -10.98 -10.78
C SER A 131 -4.21 -10.89 -12.21
N ASP A 132 -4.62 -11.80 -13.09
CA ASP A 132 -4.14 -11.89 -14.49
C ASP A 132 -4.34 -10.58 -15.26
N ASP A 133 -5.42 -9.83 -14.96
CA ASP A 133 -5.74 -8.54 -15.55
C ASP A 133 -4.95 -7.37 -14.91
N LYS A 134 -4.09 -7.67 -13.92
CA LYS A 134 -3.31 -6.69 -13.15
C LYS A 134 -4.13 -5.61 -12.43
N LYS A 135 -5.42 -5.83 -12.25
CA LYS A 135 -6.28 -4.89 -11.52
C LYS A 135 -6.12 -4.98 -10.01
N PHE A 136 -5.87 -6.19 -9.49
CA PHE A 136 -5.79 -6.41 -8.05
C PHE A 136 -4.51 -7.14 -7.66
N THR A 137 -3.92 -6.71 -6.56
CA THR A 137 -2.96 -7.51 -5.78
C THR A 137 -3.54 -7.67 -4.40
N VAL A 138 -3.62 -8.91 -3.89
CA VAL A 138 -4.19 -9.22 -2.60
C VAL A 138 -3.09 -9.66 -1.65
N VAL A 139 -2.95 -8.98 -0.51
CA VAL A 139 -1.96 -9.34 0.52
C VAL A 139 -2.59 -9.35 1.91
N GLU A 140 -2.08 -10.21 2.78
CA GLU A 140 -2.39 -10.19 4.21
C GLU A 140 -1.32 -9.36 4.93
N VAL A 141 -1.76 -8.46 5.79
CA VAL A 141 -0.89 -7.57 6.54
C VAL A 141 -1.17 -7.64 8.04
N GLU A 142 -0.23 -7.14 8.83
CA GLU A 142 -0.40 -6.93 10.25
C GLU A 142 -1.40 -5.79 10.53
N CYS A 143 -1.53 -5.41 11.80
CA CYS A 143 -2.54 -4.46 12.23
C CYS A 143 -2.43 -3.09 11.54
N LEU A 144 -3.52 -2.67 10.90
CA LEU A 144 -3.65 -1.36 10.25
C LEU A 144 -4.18 -0.25 11.19
N GLY A 145 -4.40 -0.57 12.48
CA GLY A 145 -4.72 0.43 13.50
C GLY A 145 -6.20 0.72 13.72
N ALA A 146 -7.12 0.24 12.86
CA ALA A 146 -8.57 0.49 12.96
C ALA A 146 -9.32 -0.64 13.70
N CYS A 147 -8.78 -1.14 14.81
CA CYS A 147 -9.28 -2.32 15.52
C CYS A 147 -10.71 -2.16 16.05
N SER A 148 -11.15 -0.94 16.42
CA SER A 148 -12.49 -0.64 16.88
C SER A 148 -13.56 -0.91 15.82
N ASN A 149 -13.21 -0.73 14.56
CA ASN A 149 -14.08 -0.91 13.39
C ASN A 149 -13.68 -2.12 12.54
N GLY A 150 -13.05 -3.14 13.15
CA GLY A 150 -12.74 -4.38 12.43
C GLY A 150 -14.03 -5.17 12.07
N PRO A 151 -13.99 -6.09 11.07
CA PRO A 151 -12.83 -6.33 10.20
C PRO A 151 -12.64 -5.19 9.22
N MET A 152 -11.39 -4.99 8.78
CA MET A 152 -11.05 -3.91 7.88
C MET A 152 -10.00 -4.33 6.84
N ILE A 153 -10.00 -3.59 5.74
CA ILE A 153 -9.00 -3.68 4.68
C ILE A 153 -8.52 -2.28 4.32
N GLN A 154 -7.34 -2.21 3.74
CA GLN A 154 -6.86 -1.01 3.05
C GLN A 154 -6.75 -1.32 1.55
N ILE A 155 -7.29 -0.44 0.71
CA ILE A 155 -7.09 -0.50 -0.75
C ILE A 155 -6.34 0.76 -1.15
N ASN A 156 -5.12 0.58 -1.64
CA ASN A 156 -4.16 1.66 -1.85
C ASN A 156 -3.98 2.51 -0.59
N ASN A 157 -4.48 3.76 -0.57
CA ASN A 157 -4.39 4.67 0.57
C ASN A 157 -5.68 4.76 1.41
N ASP A 158 -6.76 4.07 1.01
CA ASP A 158 -8.07 4.21 1.61
C ASP A 158 -8.42 3.04 2.54
N PHE A 159 -8.97 3.34 3.72
CA PHE A 159 -9.45 2.36 4.68
C PHE A 159 -10.94 2.07 4.46
N PHE A 160 -11.28 0.77 4.52
CA PHE A 160 -12.65 0.27 4.51
C PHE A 160 -12.87 -0.57 5.75
N GLU A 161 -13.80 -0.18 6.58
CA GLU A 161 -13.96 -0.65 7.94
C GLU A 161 -15.37 -1.22 8.17
N ASP A 162 -15.57 -1.95 9.28
CA ASP A 162 -16.86 -2.59 9.64
C ASP A 162 -17.40 -3.51 8.54
N LEU A 163 -16.51 -4.24 7.91
CA LEU A 163 -16.82 -5.05 6.73
C LEU A 163 -17.60 -6.31 7.08
N ASP A 164 -18.46 -6.70 6.16
CA ASP A 164 -19.06 -8.01 6.01
C ASP A 164 -18.90 -8.51 4.57
N GLU A 165 -19.41 -9.69 4.26
CA GLU A 165 -19.25 -10.29 2.94
C GLU A 165 -19.95 -9.47 1.85
N GLU A 166 -21.12 -8.86 2.17
CA GLU A 166 -21.90 -8.07 1.22
C GLU A 166 -21.23 -6.73 0.89
N SER A 167 -20.84 -5.98 1.91
CA SER A 167 -20.13 -4.70 1.74
C SER A 167 -18.78 -4.90 1.03
N THR A 168 -18.06 -5.95 1.38
CA THR A 168 -16.79 -6.30 0.72
C THR A 168 -16.98 -6.58 -0.77
N LYS A 169 -17.98 -7.42 -1.12
CA LYS A 169 -18.32 -7.70 -2.51
C LYS A 169 -18.67 -6.41 -3.26
N LYS A 170 -19.52 -5.57 -2.69
CA LYS A 170 -19.93 -4.28 -3.26
C LYS A 170 -18.72 -3.38 -3.56
N ILE A 171 -17.76 -3.29 -2.62
CA ILE A 171 -16.53 -2.50 -2.81
C ILE A 171 -15.74 -3.01 -4.01
N ILE A 172 -15.52 -4.31 -4.11
CA ILE A 172 -14.77 -4.90 -5.23
C ILE A 172 -15.51 -4.73 -6.56
N ASP A 173 -16.84 -4.91 -6.59
CA ASP A 173 -17.64 -4.72 -7.79
C ASP A 173 -17.62 -3.25 -8.25
N ASN A 174 -17.71 -2.29 -7.32
CA ASN A 174 -17.58 -0.87 -7.65
C ASN A 174 -16.21 -0.53 -8.28
N ILE A 175 -15.13 -1.09 -7.74
CA ILE A 175 -13.79 -0.90 -8.31
C ILE A 175 -13.73 -1.46 -9.75
N LYS A 176 -14.26 -2.66 -9.98
CA LYS A 176 -14.31 -3.26 -11.33
C LYS A 176 -15.07 -2.40 -12.33
N ASP A 177 -16.17 -1.79 -11.85
CA ASP A 177 -17.05 -0.92 -12.64
C ASP A 177 -16.53 0.53 -12.76
N GLY A 178 -15.44 0.88 -12.11
CA GLY A 178 -14.92 2.26 -12.06
C GLY A 178 -15.81 3.22 -11.25
N LYS A 179 -16.62 2.71 -10.33
CA LYS A 179 -17.49 3.49 -9.46
C LYS A 179 -16.77 3.88 -8.17
N PRO A 180 -17.09 5.04 -7.58
CA PRO A 180 -16.51 5.44 -6.29
C PRO A 180 -17.05 4.56 -5.14
N ASN A 181 -16.22 4.36 -4.14
CA ASN A 181 -16.58 3.70 -2.88
C ASN A 181 -16.69 4.71 -1.73
N VAL A 182 -17.48 4.36 -0.73
CA VAL A 182 -17.51 5.10 0.54
C VAL A 182 -16.32 4.66 1.38
N ILE A 183 -15.41 5.59 1.68
CA ILE A 183 -14.22 5.36 2.50
C ILE A 183 -14.62 5.32 3.98
N GLY A 184 -13.93 4.51 4.78
CA GLY A 184 -14.16 4.34 6.20
C GLY A 184 -15.21 3.28 6.54
N SER A 185 -15.97 3.51 7.61
CA SER A 185 -16.96 2.55 8.10
C SER A 185 -18.10 2.32 7.12
N GLN A 186 -18.34 1.05 6.77
CA GLN A 186 -19.47 0.67 5.92
C GLN A 186 -20.80 0.66 6.68
N LYS A 187 -20.77 0.89 8.00
CA LYS A 187 -21.94 1.03 8.87
C LYS A 187 -22.18 2.48 9.32
N GLY A 188 -21.37 3.43 8.85
CA GLY A 188 -21.53 4.86 9.14
C GLY A 188 -21.14 5.26 10.55
N ARG A 189 -20.47 4.41 11.33
CA ARG A 189 -20.04 4.75 12.70
C ARG A 189 -18.63 5.33 12.72
N ARG A 190 -18.32 6.04 13.80
CA ARG A 190 -17.02 6.64 14.05
C ARG A 190 -16.32 5.91 15.19
N SER A 191 -15.27 5.15 14.89
CA SER A 191 -14.45 4.46 15.89
C SER A 191 -15.30 3.64 16.88
N SER A 192 -15.27 3.93 18.18
CA SER A 192 -15.98 3.22 19.24
C SER A 192 -17.42 3.71 19.47
N GLU A 193 -17.98 4.57 18.61
CA GLU A 193 -19.39 4.94 18.69
C GLU A 193 -20.29 3.71 18.58
N ASN A 194 -21.39 3.70 19.33
CA ASN A 194 -22.39 2.64 19.26
C ASN A 194 -22.98 2.58 17.84
N ALA A 195 -23.10 1.35 17.33
CA ALA A 195 -23.69 1.08 16.03
C ALA A 195 -25.22 1.18 16.09
#